data_55a7278116b6e46bdbeda22b79bb6d2b
#
_entry.id   55a7278116b6e46bdbeda22b79bb6d2b
#
_cell.length_a   1.000
_cell.length_b   1.000
_cell.length_c   1.000
_cell.angle_alpha   90.00
_cell.angle_beta   90.00
_cell.angle_gamma   90.00
#
_symmetry.space_group_name_H-M   'P 1'
#
loop_
_entity.id
_entity.type
_entity.pdbx_description
1 polymer ?
#
loop_
_entity_poly.entity_id
_entity_poly.type
_entity_poly.pdbx_seq_one_letter_code
_entity_poly.pdbx_strand_id
1 'polypeptide(L)'
;MNMKYNFLQSFAYILFGGLIGSACSSNIQADRILNIQPTIVPDYTSTSIPVNIAPLHFTIPDTCQAEELNAIYQAGNIQIQVKGRDKQIAPASKDWRKLLEAADTLSIRLQVKQDGLWTEYAPFYLYVKKDQIDSHLAYRLIEPGYEIWNEMGIYQRCLENFDEKAILTNKMTGYGCMNCHSFHQYNPDRML
;
A
#
# COMPACT_ATOMS: atom_id res chain seq x y z
N MET A 1 11.72 -79.69 18.09
CA MET A 1 10.33 -79.29 17.82
C MET A 1 10.35 -77.77 17.71
N ASN A 2 10.56 -77.27 16.46
CA ASN A 2 10.85 -75.86 16.15
C ASN A 2 9.62 -75.22 15.51
N MET A 3 9.06 -74.29 16.18
CA MET A 3 7.94 -73.50 15.68
C MET A 3 8.46 -72.11 15.19
N LYS A 4 8.46 -71.92 13.85
CA LYS A 4 8.85 -70.67 13.21
C LYS A 4 7.64 -69.75 13.22
N TYR A 5 7.73 -68.60 13.87
CA TYR A 5 6.79 -67.50 13.70
C TYR A 5 7.23 -66.61 12.53
N ASN A 6 6.40 -66.60 11.50
CA ASN A 6 6.51 -65.62 10.41
C ASN A 6 5.82 -64.31 10.82
N PHE A 7 6.61 -63.25 10.89
CA PHE A 7 6.13 -61.92 11.17
C PHE A 7 5.85 -61.23 9.83
N LEU A 8 4.57 -61.12 9.44
CA LEU A 8 4.14 -60.33 8.31
C LEU A 8 4.18 -58.83 8.71
N GLN A 9 5.11 -58.11 8.18
CA GLN A 9 5.12 -56.64 8.26
C GLN A 9 4.16 -56.07 7.21
N SER A 10 3.00 -55.59 7.67
CA SER A 10 2.10 -54.77 6.85
C SER A 10 2.62 -53.34 6.77
N PHE A 11 3.10 -52.96 5.59
CA PHE A 11 3.44 -51.57 5.27
C PHE A 11 2.15 -50.82 4.98
N ALA A 12 1.71 -50.01 5.94
CA ALA A 12 0.62 -49.07 5.72
C ALA A 12 1.22 -47.79 5.07
N TYR A 13 0.99 -47.62 3.76
CA TYR A 13 1.26 -46.38 3.08
C TYR A 13 0.20 -45.35 3.48
N ILE A 14 0.57 -44.37 4.33
CA ILE A 14 -0.23 -43.22 4.60
C ILE A 14 -0.03 -42.26 3.40
N LEU A 15 -1.00 -42.20 2.50
CA LEU A 15 -1.12 -41.20 1.46
C LEU A 15 -1.51 -39.85 2.13
N PHE A 16 -0.52 -39.04 2.39
CA PHE A 16 -0.70 -37.65 2.80
C PHE A 16 -1.09 -36.84 1.56
N GLY A 17 -2.38 -36.82 1.25
CA GLY A 17 -2.93 -35.97 0.21
C GLY A 17 -2.81 -34.51 0.61
N GLY A 18 -1.75 -33.83 0.12
CA GLY A 18 -1.62 -32.40 0.25
C GLY A 18 -2.78 -31.70 -0.46
N LEU A 19 -3.73 -31.17 0.30
CA LEU A 19 -4.67 -30.18 -0.19
C LEU A 19 -3.87 -28.91 -0.54
N ILE A 20 -3.50 -28.80 -1.81
CA ILE A 20 -3.07 -27.53 -2.41
C ILE A 20 -4.33 -26.67 -2.44
N GLY A 21 -4.53 -25.86 -1.40
CA GLY A 21 -5.53 -24.82 -1.39
C GLY A 21 -5.19 -23.81 -2.49
N SER A 22 -5.76 -24.00 -3.67
CA SER A 22 -5.83 -22.93 -4.67
C SER A 22 -6.62 -21.79 -4.03
N ALA A 23 -5.90 -20.75 -3.60
CA ALA A 23 -6.52 -19.49 -3.26
C ALA A 23 -7.13 -18.95 -4.57
N CYS A 24 -8.39 -19.31 -4.84
CA CYS A 24 -9.18 -18.68 -5.87
C CYS A 24 -9.33 -17.21 -5.47
N SER A 25 -8.51 -16.33 -6.04
CA SER A 25 -8.87 -14.93 -6.12
C SER A 25 -10.09 -14.89 -7.05
N SER A 26 -11.28 -14.77 -6.49
CA SER A 26 -12.51 -14.60 -7.26
C SER A 26 -12.39 -13.30 -8.03
N ASN A 27 -12.17 -13.40 -9.33
CA ASN A 27 -12.16 -12.25 -10.22
C ASN A 27 -13.57 -11.64 -10.17
N ILE A 28 -13.70 -10.42 -9.67
CA ILE A 28 -14.98 -9.73 -9.63
C ILE A 28 -15.33 -9.37 -11.08
N GLN A 29 -16.44 -9.90 -11.56
CA GLN A 29 -16.96 -9.55 -12.87
C GLN A 29 -17.80 -8.28 -12.71
N ALA A 30 -17.52 -7.26 -13.50
CA ALA A 30 -18.30 -6.02 -13.51
C ALA A 30 -19.61 -6.23 -14.27
N ASP A 31 -20.71 -5.75 -13.68
CA ASP A 31 -22.03 -5.73 -14.31
C ASP A 31 -22.15 -4.58 -15.32
N ARG A 32 -21.36 -3.52 -15.11
CA ARG A 32 -21.32 -2.32 -15.97
C ARG A 32 -19.88 -1.89 -16.20
N ILE A 33 -19.61 -1.41 -17.41
CA ILE A 33 -18.29 -0.83 -17.78
C ILE A 33 -18.57 0.61 -18.23
N LEU A 34 -17.88 1.56 -17.58
CA LEU A 34 -17.94 2.98 -17.92
C LEU A 34 -16.65 3.41 -18.58
N ASN A 35 -16.76 4.10 -19.71
CA ASN A 35 -15.60 4.68 -20.39
C ASN A 35 -15.25 6.08 -19.87
N ILE A 36 -15.29 6.26 -18.56
CA ILE A 36 -14.89 7.46 -17.85
C ILE A 36 -13.93 7.10 -16.73
N GLN A 37 -12.95 7.95 -16.45
CA GLN A 37 -12.04 7.74 -15.34
C GLN A 37 -12.74 7.95 -14.00
N PRO A 38 -12.37 7.18 -12.95
CA PRO A 38 -12.93 7.38 -11.62
C PRO A 38 -12.39 8.69 -11.02
N THR A 39 -13.18 9.32 -10.18
CA THR A 39 -12.68 10.36 -9.27
C THR A 39 -12.13 9.66 -8.03
N ILE A 40 -10.85 9.90 -7.72
CA ILE A 40 -10.16 9.35 -6.55
C ILE A 40 -9.57 10.47 -5.69
N VAL A 41 -9.38 10.20 -4.40
CA VAL A 41 -8.83 11.16 -3.42
C VAL A 41 -7.71 10.48 -2.63
N PRO A 42 -6.47 11.01 -2.65
CA PRO A 42 -5.97 12.07 -3.54
C PRO A 42 -6.03 11.70 -5.02
N ASP A 43 -6.08 12.68 -5.90
CA ASP A 43 -6.05 12.43 -7.34
C ASP A 43 -4.62 12.10 -7.80
N TYR A 44 -4.38 10.82 -8.06
CA TYR A 44 -3.12 10.32 -8.60
C TYR A 44 -3.18 10.01 -10.10
N THR A 45 -4.28 10.33 -10.76
CA THR A 45 -4.44 10.01 -12.18
C THR A 45 -3.35 10.67 -13.02
N SER A 46 -2.70 9.90 -13.90
CA SER A 46 -1.62 10.35 -14.79
C SER A 46 -0.39 10.94 -14.08
N THR A 47 -0.12 10.53 -12.84
CA THR A 47 1.00 11.01 -12.04
C THR A 47 2.27 10.20 -12.29
N SER A 48 3.44 10.86 -12.31
CA SER A 48 4.74 10.19 -12.29
C SER A 48 5.18 9.93 -10.85
N ILE A 49 5.67 8.73 -10.58
CA ILE A 49 6.10 8.30 -9.25
C ILE A 49 7.50 7.67 -9.31
N PRO A 50 8.33 7.86 -8.28
CA PRO A 50 9.63 7.18 -8.18
C PRO A 50 9.44 5.70 -7.83
N VAL A 51 10.41 4.86 -8.26
CA VAL A 51 10.34 3.40 -8.07
C VAL A 51 10.39 2.97 -6.59
N ASN A 52 10.90 3.82 -5.70
CA ASN A 52 11.03 3.51 -4.28
C ASN A 52 9.97 4.18 -3.38
N ILE A 53 8.91 4.76 -3.96
CA ILE A 53 7.84 5.37 -3.17
C ILE A 53 6.99 4.33 -2.42
N ALA A 54 6.50 4.69 -1.23
CA ALA A 54 5.52 3.91 -0.49
C ALA A 54 4.23 3.68 -1.30
N PRO A 55 3.44 2.63 -0.99
CA PRO A 55 2.17 2.38 -1.65
C PRO A 55 1.26 3.62 -1.64
N LEU A 56 0.75 4.00 -2.81
CA LEU A 56 -0.23 5.07 -2.90
C LEU A 56 -1.60 4.54 -2.46
N HIS A 57 -2.11 5.09 -1.38
CA HIS A 57 -3.45 4.82 -0.87
C HIS A 57 -4.41 5.87 -1.40
N PHE A 58 -5.58 5.45 -1.83
CA PHE A 58 -6.61 6.37 -2.27
C PHE A 58 -8.01 5.89 -1.87
N THR A 59 -8.94 6.81 -1.84
CA THR A 59 -10.35 6.57 -1.63
C THR A 59 -11.17 7.19 -2.77
N ILE A 60 -12.47 6.97 -2.76
CA ILE A 60 -13.41 7.69 -3.62
C ILE A 60 -14.10 8.77 -2.80
N PRO A 61 -14.63 9.85 -3.44
CA PRO A 61 -15.37 10.90 -2.74
C PRO A 61 -16.54 10.34 -1.92
N ASP A 62 -16.81 10.95 -0.77
CA ASP A 62 -17.90 10.56 0.13
C ASP A 62 -19.29 10.68 -0.52
N THR A 63 -19.42 11.50 -1.56
CA THR A 63 -20.64 11.62 -2.37
C THR A 63 -20.95 10.34 -3.13
N CYS A 64 -19.97 9.46 -3.33
CA CYS A 64 -20.16 8.15 -3.92
C CYS A 64 -20.57 7.15 -2.83
N GLN A 65 -21.80 6.67 -2.86
CA GLN A 65 -22.33 5.69 -1.90
C GLN A 65 -21.84 4.27 -2.24
N ALA A 66 -20.53 4.04 -2.19
CA ALA A 66 -19.96 2.74 -2.44
C ALA A 66 -20.17 1.79 -1.25
N GLU A 67 -20.60 0.57 -1.54
CA GLU A 67 -20.67 -0.55 -0.61
C GLU A 67 -19.32 -1.24 -0.49
N GLU A 68 -18.70 -1.52 -1.62
CA GLU A 68 -17.40 -2.16 -1.71
C GLU A 68 -16.55 -1.54 -2.82
N LEU A 69 -15.24 -1.59 -2.65
CA LEU A 69 -14.25 -1.16 -3.63
C LEU A 69 -13.32 -2.32 -3.97
N ASN A 70 -12.90 -2.36 -5.22
CA ASN A 70 -11.86 -3.26 -5.70
C ASN A 70 -11.01 -2.58 -6.75
N ALA A 71 -9.70 -2.66 -6.64
CA ALA A 71 -8.78 -2.14 -7.64
C ALA A 71 -7.94 -3.26 -8.24
N ILE A 72 -7.80 -3.24 -9.55
CA ILE A 72 -6.98 -4.17 -10.32
C ILE A 72 -5.79 -3.40 -10.86
N TYR A 73 -4.61 -3.71 -10.33
CA TYR A 73 -3.33 -3.16 -10.74
C TYR A 73 -2.68 -4.06 -11.77
N GLN A 74 -2.19 -3.49 -12.87
CA GLN A 74 -1.52 -4.21 -13.95
C GLN A 74 -0.20 -3.52 -14.30
N ALA A 75 0.91 -4.26 -14.20
CA ALA A 75 2.25 -3.84 -14.60
C ALA A 75 2.91 -4.97 -15.40
N GLY A 76 3.12 -4.77 -16.69
CA GLY A 76 3.59 -5.85 -17.58
C GLY A 76 2.71 -7.10 -17.47
N ASN A 77 3.30 -8.23 -17.10
CA ASN A 77 2.61 -9.50 -16.91
C ASN A 77 2.08 -9.71 -15.47
N ILE A 78 2.31 -8.76 -14.58
CA ILE A 78 1.87 -8.86 -13.17
C ILE A 78 0.52 -8.18 -13.02
N GLN A 79 -0.45 -8.91 -12.49
CA GLN A 79 -1.74 -8.37 -12.08
C GLN A 79 -1.97 -8.65 -10.60
N ILE A 80 -2.39 -7.63 -9.87
CA ILE A 80 -2.70 -7.71 -8.44
C ILE A 80 -4.06 -7.08 -8.20
N GLN A 81 -4.88 -7.76 -7.41
CA GLN A 81 -6.19 -7.29 -7.01
C GLN A 81 -6.16 -6.84 -5.55
N VAL A 82 -6.70 -5.67 -5.28
CA VAL A 82 -6.76 -5.06 -3.94
C VAL A 82 -8.20 -4.74 -3.61
N LYS A 83 -8.77 -5.46 -2.65
CA LYS A 83 -10.09 -5.14 -2.12
C LYS A 83 -9.99 -3.96 -1.16
N GLY A 84 -10.88 -2.99 -1.30
CA GLY A 84 -10.95 -1.85 -0.40
C GLY A 84 -11.40 -2.25 1.01
N ARG A 85 -10.84 -1.54 1.99
CA ARG A 85 -11.27 -1.59 3.39
C ARG A 85 -11.63 -0.17 3.80
N ASP A 86 -12.74 0.01 4.49
CA ASP A 86 -13.21 1.33 4.95
C ASP A 86 -13.21 2.39 3.81
N LYS A 87 -13.65 1.98 2.62
CA LYS A 87 -13.64 2.78 1.38
C LYS A 87 -12.26 3.23 0.90
N GLN A 88 -11.18 2.61 1.39
CA GLN A 88 -9.81 2.90 0.98
C GLN A 88 -9.22 1.74 0.20
N ILE A 89 -8.54 2.03 -0.89
CA ILE A 89 -7.67 1.11 -1.62
C ILE A 89 -6.25 1.31 -1.09
N ALA A 90 -5.68 0.25 -0.53
CA ALA A 90 -4.34 0.24 0.07
C ALA A 90 -3.59 -1.04 -0.31
N PRO A 91 -2.77 -1.02 -1.36
CA PRO A 91 -2.00 -2.19 -1.76
C PRO A 91 -0.94 -2.52 -0.69
N ALA A 92 -0.69 -3.82 -0.49
CA ALA A 92 0.35 -4.27 0.41
C ALA A 92 1.74 -3.88 -0.14
N SER A 93 2.66 -3.43 0.72
CA SER A 93 3.99 -2.94 0.33
C SER A 93 4.79 -3.94 -0.51
N LYS A 94 4.69 -5.25 -0.21
CA LYS A 94 5.35 -6.30 -0.98
C LYS A 94 4.85 -6.38 -2.42
N ASP A 95 3.55 -6.26 -2.61
CA ASP A 95 2.92 -6.37 -3.92
C ASP A 95 3.09 -5.07 -4.72
N TRP A 96 3.07 -3.94 -4.03
CA TRP A 96 3.37 -2.64 -4.61
C TRP A 96 4.78 -2.60 -5.21
N ARG A 97 5.80 -3.04 -4.47
CA ARG A 97 7.18 -3.12 -4.98
C ARG A 97 7.29 -3.97 -6.23
N LYS A 98 6.67 -5.15 -6.26
CA LYS A 98 6.64 -6.00 -7.47
C LYS A 98 6.05 -5.28 -8.69
N LEU A 99 4.98 -4.50 -8.49
CA LEU A 99 4.37 -3.73 -9.57
C LEU A 99 5.31 -2.64 -10.09
N LEU A 100 5.97 -1.88 -9.19
CA LEU A 100 6.88 -0.80 -9.56
C LEU A 100 8.14 -1.32 -10.28
N GLU A 101 8.60 -2.53 -9.95
CA GLU A 101 9.75 -3.18 -10.58
C GLU A 101 9.42 -3.78 -11.96
N ALA A 102 8.13 -4.13 -12.19
CA ALA A 102 7.72 -4.91 -13.36
C ALA A 102 7.59 -4.08 -14.64
N ALA A 103 7.26 -2.79 -14.55
CA ALA A 103 7.03 -1.95 -15.73
C ALA A 103 7.12 -0.45 -15.41
N ASP A 104 7.42 0.35 -16.43
CA ASP A 104 7.47 1.82 -16.32
C ASP A 104 6.05 2.46 -16.34
N THR A 105 5.02 1.67 -16.52
CA THR A 105 3.62 2.11 -16.49
C THR A 105 2.78 1.12 -15.72
N LEU A 106 2.05 1.64 -14.75
CA LEU A 106 1.09 0.90 -13.93
C LEU A 106 -0.31 1.33 -14.34
N SER A 107 -1.13 0.40 -14.79
CA SER A 107 -2.55 0.60 -15.08
C SER A 107 -3.38 0.19 -13.87
N ILE A 108 -4.36 0.99 -13.51
CA ILE A 108 -5.25 0.74 -12.38
C ILE A 108 -6.70 0.84 -12.86
N ARG A 109 -7.46 -0.24 -12.72
CA ARG A 109 -8.90 -0.28 -12.95
C ARG A 109 -9.62 -0.34 -11.61
N LEU A 110 -10.51 0.62 -11.39
CA LEU A 110 -11.33 0.67 -10.18
C LEU A 110 -12.69 0.07 -10.45
N GLN A 111 -13.12 -0.81 -9.57
CA GLN A 111 -14.45 -1.38 -9.54
C GLN A 111 -15.14 -0.92 -8.26
N VAL A 112 -16.35 -0.41 -8.40
CA VAL A 112 -17.17 0.12 -7.30
C VAL A 112 -18.48 -0.66 -7.27
N LYS A 113 -18.83 -1.17 -6.10
CA LYS A 113 -20.12 -1.79 -5.88
C LYS A 113 -21.11 -0.77 -5.32
N GLN A 114 -22.24 -0.64 -5.96
CA GLN A 114 -23.33 0.24 -5.55
C GLN A 114 -24.66 -0.40 -5.90
N ASP A 115 -25.62 -0.39 -4.98
CA ASP A 115 -26.92 -1.05 -5.13
C ASP A 115 -26.79 -2.53 -5.55
N GLY A 116 -25.77 -3.21 -5.00
CA GLY A 116 -25.47 -4.61 -5.27
C GLY A 116 -24.77 -4.87 -6.63
N LEU A 117 -24.58 -3.87 -7.49
CA LEU A 117 -23.98 -4.00 -8.83
C LEU A 117 -22.55 -3.48 -8.87
N TRP A 118 -21.66 -4.22 -9.53
CA TRP A 118 -20.29 -3.82 -9.77
C TRP A 118 -20.16 -2.98 -11.04
N THR A 119 -19.62 -1.79 -10.91
CA THR A 119 -19.28 -0.90 -12.02
C THR A 119 -17.78 -0.77 -12.15
N GLU A 120 -17.21 -1.10 -13.30
CA GLU A 120 -15.80 -0.89 -13.63
C GLU A 120 -15.63 0.42 -14.39
N TYR A 121 -14.66 1.24 -13.93
CA TYR A 121 -14.30 2.49 -14.56
C TYR A 121 -13.16 2.30 -15.57
N ALA A 122 -13.02 3.24 -16.50
CA ALA A 122 -11.87 3.29 -17.39
C ALA A 122 -10.57 3.32 -16.59
N PRO A 123 -9.49 2.67 -17.08
CA PRO A 123 -8.23 2.65 -16.37
C PRO A 123 -7.61 4.05 -16.26
N PHE A 124 -6.92 4.31 -15.16
CA PHE A 124 -5.97 5.40 -15.05
C PHE A 124 -4.56 4.84 -14.90
N TYR A 125 -3.56 5.71 -15.08
CA TYR A 125 -2.18 5.27 -15.20
C TYR A 125 -1.28 6.03 -14.24
N LEU A 126 -0.26 5.32 -13.70
CA LEU A 126 0.88 5.88 -13.01
C LEU A 126 2.13 5.59 -13.84
N TYR A 127 3.02 6.57 -13.93
CA TYR A 127 4.27 6.44 -14.68
C TYR A 127 5.44 6.28 -13.72
N VAL A 128 6.01 5.08 -13.68
CA VAL A 128 7.10 4.73 -12.76
C VAL A 128 8.41 5.24 -13.33
N LYS A 129 9.10 6.10 -12.58
CA LYS A 129 10.44 6.60 -12.88
C LYS A 129 11.49 5.78 -12.11
N LYS A 130 12.58 5.42 -12.78
CA LYS A 130 13.67 4.64 -12.19
C LYS A 130 14.52 5.42 -11.22
N ASP A 131 14.42 6.76 -11.28
CA ASP A 131 15.06 7.64 -10.32
C ASP A 131 14.49 7.39 -8.92
N GLN A 132 15.40 7.26 -7.95
CA GLN A 132 15.05 7.10 -6.56
C GLN A 132 15.00 8.46 -5.88
N ILE A 133 14.04 8.63 -4.98
CA ILE A 133 14.01 9.75 -4.06
C ILE A 133 14.74 9.38 -2.77
N ASP A 134 15.10 10.38 -1.98
CA ASP A 134 15.63 10.18 -0.63
C ASP A 134 14.65 9.32 0.18
N SER A 135 15.18 8.40 0.97
CA SER A 135 14.35 7.46 1.73
C SER A 135 13.56 8.12 2.86
N HIS A 136 13.98 9.32 3.30
CA HIS A 136 13.37 9.99 4.44
C HIS A 136 13.16 11.48 4.19
N LEU A 137 12.08 12.00 4.78
CA LEU A 137 11.74 13.40 4.84
C LEU A 137 11.71 13.84 6.30
N ALA A 138 12.43 14.92 6.64
CA ALA A 138 12.28 15.59 7.93
C ALA A 138 11.35 16.79 7.77
N TYR A 139 10.45 16.98 8.72
CA TYR A 139 9.49 18.08 8.72
C TYR A 139 9.12 18.50 10.14
N ARG A 140 8.63 19.72 10.24
CA ARG A 140 8.06 20.23 11.48
C ARG A 140 6.56 19.95 11.50
N LEU A 141 6.08 19.26 12.52
CA LEU A 141 4.67 19.09 12.80
C LEU A 141 4.24 20.12 13.85
N ILE A 142 3.16 20.85 13.56
CA ILE A 142 2.54 21.82 14.43
C ILE A 142 1.04 21.61 14.38
N GLU A 143 0.40 21.52 15.54
CA GLU A 143 -1.05 21.49 15.62
C GLU A 143 -1.66 22.80 15.08
N PRO A 144 -2.72 22.75 14.28
CA PRO A 144 -3.39 23.94 13.80
C PRO A 144 -4.14 24.64 14.94
N GLY A 145 -3.97 25.96 15.06
CA GLY A 145 -4.70 26.78 16.02
C GLY A 145 -3.84 27.70 16.87
N TYR A 146 -4.47 28.34 17.87
CA TYR A 146 -3.80 29.30 18.76
C TYR A 146 -2.93 28.63 19.83
N GLU A 147 -3.10 27.34 20.09
CA GLU A 147 -2.33 26.57 21.07
C GLU A 147 -1.11 25.87 20.43
N ILE A 148 -0.43 26.58 19.55
CA ILE A 148 0.68 26.09 18.72
C ILE A 148 1.83 25.50 19.54
N TRP A 149 1.95 25.89 20.80
CA TRP A 149 3.08 25.53 21.66
C TRP A 149 2.90 24.20 22.37
N ASN A 150 1.67 23.68 22.44
CA ASN A 150 1.37 22.51 23.27
C ASN A 150 1.95 21.22 22.69
N GLU A 151 1.85 21.06 21.38
CA GLU A 151 2.40 19.88 20.71
C GLU A 151 3.06 20.27 19.38
N MET A 152 4.38 20.35 19.39
CA MET A 152 5.17 20.55 18.19
C MET A 152 6.43 19.71 18.22
N GLY A 153 6.94 19.38 17.05
CA GLY A 153 8.15 18.59 16.94
C GLY A 153 8.72 18.54 15.55
N ILE A 154 9.94 18.07 15.48
CA ILE A 154 10.58 17.66 14.22
C ILE A 154 10.45 16.16 14.11
N TYR A 155 9.89 15.73 13.00
CA TYR A 155 9.62 14.34 12.70
C TYR A 155 10.39 13.91 11.46
N GLN A 156 10.71 12.64 11.41
CA GLN A 156 11.28 11.99 10.23
C GLN A 156 10.30 10.93 9.74
N ARG A 157 9.92 11.01 8.47
CA ARG A 157 9.06 10.04 7.82
C ARG A 157 9.82 9.29 6.74
N CYS A 158 9.70 7.97 6.73
CA CYS A 158 10.18 7.15 5.62
C CYS A 158 9.26 7.32 4.41
N LEU A 159 9.82 7.60 3.24
CA LEU A 159 9.07 7.76 1.99
C LEU A 159 8.86 6.44 1.24
N GLU A 160 9.57 5.38 1.66
CA GLU A 160 9.46 4.03 1.08
C GLU A 160 8.43 3.14 1.80
N ASN A 161 7.98 3.59 2.98
CA ASN A 161 6.93 2.97 3.79
C ASN A 161 6.19 4.05 4.59
N PHE A 162 5.47 3.69 5.64
CA PHE A 162 4.70 4.64 6.46
C PHE A 162 5.32 4.91 7.83
N ASP A 163 6.57 4.46 8.05
CA ASP A 163 7.24 4.66 9.32
C ASP A 163 7.50 6.15 9.55
N GLU A 164 7.13 6.61 10.73
CA GLU A 164 7.31 7.97 11.19
C GLU A 164 7.82 7.96 12.63
N LYS A 165 8.79 8.80 12.92
CA LYS A 165 9.30 8.96 14.29
C LYS A 165 9.57 10.41 14.61
N ALA A 166 9.32 10.77 15.86
CA ALA A 166 9.75 12.05 16.40
C ALA A 166 11.28 12.05 16.56
N ILE A 167 11.94 13.07 16.03
CA ILE A 167 13.36 13.31 16.22
C ILE A 167 13.56 14.19 17.46
N LEU A 168 12.77 15.26 17.57
CA LEU A 168 12.79 16.21 18.67
C LEU A 168 11.38 16.74 18.89
N THR A 169 10.91 16.72 20.14
CA THR A 169 9.62 17.31 20.52
C THR A 169 9.83 18.44 21.51
N ASN A 170 8.91 19.40 21.56
CA ASN A 170 8.97 20.51 22.48
C ASN A 170 8.94 20.07 23.98
N LYS A 171 8.39 18.89 24.27
CA LYS A 171 8.46 18.27 25.61
C LYS A 171 9.90 18.04 26.07
N MET A 172 10.82 17.74 25.12
CA MET A 172 12.24 17.52 25.41
C MET A 172 13.01 18.82 25.68
N THR A 173 12.43 19.97 25.33
CA THR A 173 13.02 21.30 25.49
C THR A 173 12.26 22.17 26.48
N GLY A 174 11.52 21.56 27.41
CA GLY A 174 10.74 22.31 28.42
C GLY A 174 9.60 23.10 27.80
N TYR A 175 8.95 22.58 26.76
CA TYR A 175 7.89 23.24 26.02
C TYR A 175 8.32 24.53 25.28
N GLY A 176 9.61 24.63 24.97
CA GLY A 176 10.12 25.73 24.15
C GLY A 176 9.62 25.62 22.69
N CYS A 177 9.59 26.76 22.01
CA CYS A 177 9.31 26.80 20.58
C CYS A 177 10.44 26.12 19.80
N MET A 178 10.06 25.25 18.88
CA MET A 178 10.96 24.67 17.88
C MET A 178 10.53 25.15 16.51
N ASN A 179 11.41 25.86 15.83
CA ASN A 179 10.99 26.53 14.62
C ASN A 179 11.67 25.95 13.37
N CYS A 180 12.81 26.48 13.03
CA CYS A 180 13.50 26.09 11.80
C CYS A 180 14.44 24.91 12.08
N HIS A 181 14.59 24.05 11.06
CA HIS A 181 15.65 23.06 11.02
C HIS A 181 16.32 23.12 9.66
N SER A 182 17.58 22.80 9.59
CA SER A 182 18.34 22.70 8.35
C SER A 182 19.40 21.61 8.47
N PHE A 183 19.76 21.05 7.35
CA PHE A 183 20.80 20.03 7.30
C PHE A 183 22.13 20.65 6.88
N HIS A 184 23.19 20.36 7.65
CA HIS A 184 24.54 20.84 7.36
C HIS A 184 25.03 20.27 6.03
N GLN A 185 25.16 21.12 5.01
CA GLN A 185 25.62 20.72 3.69
C GLN A 185 24.82 19.55 3.09
N TYR A 186 23.50 19.52 3.33
CA TYR A 186 22.60 18.44 2.91
C TYR A 186 22.95 17.06 3.51
N ASN A 187 23.77 17.00 4.55
CA ASN A 187 24.09 15.76 5.22
C ASN A 187 22.97 15.36 6.19
N PRO A 188 22.27 14.23 5.98
CA PRO A 188 21.12 13.82 6.81
C PRO A 188 21.51 13.49 8.27
N ASP A 189 22.79 13.25 8.54
CA ASP A 189 23.29 12.90 9.88
C ASP A 189 23.53 14.14 10.76
N ARG A 190 23.41 15.33 10.19
CA ARG A 190 23.69 16.61 10.90
C ARG A 190 22.60 17.64 10.65
N MET A 191 21.69 17.74 11.60
CA MET A 191 20.61 18.72 11.61
C MET A 191 20.88 19.79 12.69
N LEU A 192 20.56 21.06 12.33
CA LEU A 192 20.59 22.24 13.23
C LEU A 192 19.17 22.74 13.44
#